data_d6bdb226139af7793676fcaceab62f4d
#
_entry.id   d6bdb226139af7793676fcaceab62f4d
#
_cell.length_a   1.000
_cell.length_b   1.000
_cell.length_c   1.000
_cell.angle_alpha   90.00
_cell.angle_beta   90.00
_cell.angle_gamma   90.00
#
_symmetry.space_group_name_H-M   'P 1'
#
loop_
_entity.id
_entity.type
_entity.pdbx_description
1 polymer ?
#
loop_
_entity_poly.entity_id
_entity_poly.type
_entity_poly.pdbx_seq_one_letter_code
_entity_poly.pdbx_strand_id
1 'polypeptide(L)'
;YFALFAQLGIPTYGIRACAKVRDDAKELTRTVHEIFFINIVMTAITYVAFFAALEFVPRFRAERSLFLIVSMTLLFNAIGMDWLYKALEKYTYITMTSILFKFVALIAMFALIHQKSDYVLYGGISILASSASNVFNFFHVHKYISLKPVGNYNFKKHFKAIAVFFAMSCATTVYTHLDTVM
;
A
#
# COMPACT_ATOMS: atom_id res chain seq x y z
N TYR A 1 6.76 10.37 2.90
CA TYR A 1 7.89 9.65 3.47
C TYR A 1 7.45 8.43 4.28
N PHE A 2 6.48 8.52 5.19
CA PHE A 2 5.99 7.38 5.98
C PHE A 2 5.55 6.20 5.10
N ALA A 3 4.90 6.45 3.96
CA ALA A 3 4.49 5.40 3.03
C ALA A 3 5.68 4.63 2.42
N LEU A 4 6.81 5.30 2.22
CA LEU A 4 8.03 4.68 1.70
C LEU A 4 8.62 3.68 2.72
N PHE A 5 8.63 4.05 4.00
CA PHE A 5 9.07 3.16 5.08
C PHE A 5 8.08 2.02 5.32
N ALA A 6 6.77 2.28 5.24
CA ALA A 6 5.76 1.25 5.39
C ALA A 6 5.88 0.16 4.32
N GLN A 7 6.17 0.55 3.09
CA GLN A 7 6.22 -0.39 1.95
C GLN A 7 7.58 -1.07 1.75
N LEU A 8 8.70 -0.51 2.26
CA LEU A 8 10.06 -1.08 2.18
C LEU A 8 10.47 -1.64 0.81
N GLY A 9 10.00 -1.07 -0.30
CA GLY A 9 10.25 -1.64 -1.63
C GLY A 9 9.53 -2.96 -1.90
N ILE A 10 8.64 -3.40 -1.01
CA ILE A 10 7.83 -4.61 -1.15
C ILE A 10 7.04 -4.64 -2.45
N PRO A 11 6.43 -3.53 -2.95
CA PRO A 11 5.72 -3.57 -4.22
C PRO A 11 6.56 -4.09 -5.38
N THR A 12 7.81 -3.66 -5.49
CA THR A 12 8.73 -4.11 -6.55
C THR A 12 9.28 -5.50 -6.29
N TYR A 13 9.70 -5.77 -5.05
CA TYR A 13 10.20 -7.08 -4.65
C TYR A 13 9.12 -8.17 -4.75
N GLY A 14 7.90 -7.89 -4.28
CA GLY A 14 6.77 -8.82 -4.28
C GLY A 14 6.39 -9.27 -5.68
N ILE A 15 6.37 -8.36 -6.66
CA ILE A 15 6.16 -8.69 -8.07
C ILE A 15 7.19 -9.72 -8.52
N ARG A 16 8.49 -9.45 -8.29
CA ARG A 16 9.57 -10.32 -8.72
C ARG A 16 9.57 -11.68 -8.01
N ALA A 17 9.32 -11.68 -6.70
CA ALA A 17 9.31 -12.90 -5.90
C ALA A 17 8.16 -13.82 -6.29
N CYS A 18 6.95 -13.28 -6.45
CA CYS A 18 5.77 -14.07 -6.82
C CYS A 18 5.78 -14.50 -8.28
N ALA A 19 6.29 -13.68 -9.20
CA ALA A 19 6.42 -14.08 -10.60
C ALA A 19 7.32 -15.31 -10.81
N LYS A 20 8.34 -15.50 -9.95
CA LYS A 20 9.22 -16.68 -10.02
C LYS A 20 8.54 -17.99 -9.64
N VAL A 21 7.51 -17.93 -8.81
CA VAL A 21 6.82 -19.10 -8.24
C VAL A 21 5.36 -19.18 -8.68
N ARG A 22 4.97 -18.40 -9.68
CA ARG A 22 3.56 -18.27 -10.10
C ARG A 22 2.92 -19.58 -10.57
N ASP A 23 3.73 -20.51 -11.06
CA ASP A 23 3.26 -21.80 -11.61
C ASP A 23 3.08 -22.87 -10.51
N ASP A 24 3.60 -22.63 -9.29
CA ASP A 24 3.41 -23.49 -8.12
C ASP A 24 2.49 -22.80 -7.10
N ALA A 25 1.23 -23.20 -7.06
CA ALA A 25 0.22 -22.59 -6.20
C ALA A 25 0.57 -22.64 -4.69
N LYS A 26 1.32 -23.67 -4.25
CA LYS A 26 1.72 -23.83 -2.86
C LYS A 26 2.86 -22.89 -2.50
N GLU A 27 3.90 -22.83 -3.34
CA GLU A 27 5.03 -21.93 -3.15
C GLU A 27 4.60 -20.45 -3.32
N LEU A 28 3.69 -20.16 -4.26
CA LEU A 28 3.09 -18.85 -4.42
C LEU A 28 2.37 -18.42 -3.14
N THR A 29 1.48 -19.26 -2.62
CA THR A 29 0.75 -18.97 -1.39
C THR A 29 1.70 -18.72 -0.21
N ARG A 30 2.74 -19.55 -0.03
CA ARG A 30 3.75 -19.38 1.00
C ARG A 30 4.50 -18.06 0.85
N THR A 31 4.97 -17.75 -0.34
CA THR A 31 5.72 -16.51 -0.64
C THR A 31 4.86 -15.28 -0.39
N VAL A 32 3.59 -15.32 -0.78
CA VAL A 32 2.64 -14.22 -0.53
C VAL A 32 2.42 -14.03 0.97
N HIS A 33 2.20 -15.10 1.74
CA HIS A 33 2.04 -14.99 3.19
C HIS A 33 3.27 -14.40 3.86
N GLU A 34 4.48 -14.83 3.47
CA GLU A 34 5.74 -14.32 4.03
C GLU A 34 5.89 -12.82 3.76
N ILE A 35 5.71 -12.38 2.52
CA ILE A 35 5.86 -10.97 2.13
C ILE A 35 4.74 -10.12 2.76
N PHE A 36 3.51 -10.62 2.77
CA PHE A 36 2.39 -9.91 3.38
C PHE A 36 2.59 -9.70 4.88
N PHE A 37 3.06 -10.72 5.60
CA PHE A 37 3.35 -10.61 7.02
C PHE A 37 4.45 -9.56 7.29
N ILE A 38 5.54 -9.56 6.51
CA ILE A 38 6.60 -8.55 6.61
C ILE A 38 6.00 -7.16 6.37
N ASN A 39 5.14 -7.00 5.36
CA ASN A 39 4.49 -5.73 5.05
C ASN A 39 3.62 -5.22 6.20
N ILE A 40 2.82 -6.08 6.81
CA ILE A 40 1.98 -5.72 7.97
C ILE A 40 2.83 -5.30 9.17
N VAL A 41 3.90 -6.04 9.48
CA VAL A 41 4.80 -5.70 10.59
C VAL A 41 5.46 -4.33 10.35
N MET A 42 5.95 -4.07 9.14
CA MET A 42 6.58 -2.78 8.83
C MET A 42 5.57 -1.63 8.82
N THR A 43 4.36 -1.88 8.37
CA THR A 43 3.27 -0.90 8.46
C THR A 43 2.94 -0.59 9.92
N ALA A 44 2.87 -1.60 10.80
CA ALA A 44 2.64 -1.39 12.22
C ALA A 44 3.75 -0.56 12.88
N ILE A 45 5.02 -0.84 12.57
CA ILE A 45 6.17 -0.04 13.04
C ILE A 45 6.05 1.41 12.55
N THR A 46 5.70 1.59 11.28
CA THR A 46 5.51 2.93 10.69
C THR A 46 4.36 3.68 11.36
N TYR A 47 3.28 2.98 11.74
CA TYR A 47 2.18 3.60 12.50
C TYR A 47 2.61 4.05 13.88
N VAL A 48 3.40 3.26 14.59
CA VAL A 48 3.96 3.68 15.90
C VAL A 48 4.79 4.96 15.74
N ALA A 49 5.67 4.99 14.74
CA ALA A 49 6.46 6.19 14.45
C ALA A 49 5.59 7.39 14.02
N PHE A 50 4.53 7.15 13.26
CA PHE A 50 3.58 8.18 12.83
C PHE A 50 2.81 8.76 14.01
N PHE A 51 2.29 7.94 14.92
CA PHE A 51 1.59 8.41 16.12
C PHE A 51 2.52 9.16 17.05
N ALA A 52 3.78 8.70 17.20
CA ALA A 52 4.78 9.45 17.93
C ALA A 52 5.00 10.84 17.30
N ALA A 53 5.17 10.90 15.98
CA ALA A 53 5.32 12.19 15.29
C ALA A 53 4.09 13.10 15.44
N LEU A 54 2.87 12.55 15.47
CA LEU A 54 1.63 13.30 15.71
C LEU A 54 1.61 13.98 17.09
N GLU A 55 2.18 13.33 18.12
CA GLU A 55 2.22 13.90 19.48
C GLU A 55 3.37 14.88 19.67
N PHE A 56 4.55 14.63 19.08
CA PHE A 56 5.74 15.45 19.30
C PHE A 56 5.86 16.65 18.37
N VAL A 57 5.19 16.65 17.20
CA VAL A 57 5.27 17.75 16.23
C VAL A 57 4.02 18.63 16.31
N PRO A 58 4.13 19.89 16.82
CA PRO A 58 2.97 20.77 17.01
C PRO A 58 2.16 21.02 15.74
N ARG A 59 2.83 21.08 14.58
CA ARG A 59 2.21 21.30 13.27
C ARG A 59 1.30 20.14 12.86
N PHE A 60 1.63 18.90 13.22
CA PHE A 60 0.81 17.73 12.93
C PHE A 60 -0.39 17.65 13.87
N ARG A 61 -0.23 18.12 15.11
CA ARG A 61 -1.31 18.17 16.09
C ARG A 61 -2.41 19.16 15.69
N ALA A 62 -2.06 20.27 15.05
CA ALA A 62 -3.03 21.27 14.59
C ALA A 62 -4.03 20.71 13.55
N GLU A 63 -3.57 19.82 12.67
CA GLU A 63 -4.38 19.20 11.59
C GLU A 63 -4.57 17.69 11.83
N ARG A 64 -4.73 17.28 13.09
CA ARG A 64 -4.77 15.89 13.51
C ARG A 64 -5.79 15.05 12.71
N SER A 65 -6.98 15.59 12.48
CA SER A 65 -8.05 14.89 11.77
C SER A 65 -7.65 14.55 10.33
N LEU A 66 -7.04 15.51 9.62
CA LEU A 66 -6.57 15.30 8.25
C LEU A 66 -5.46 14.26 8.21
N PHE A 67 -4.47 14.33 9.11
CA PHE A 67 -3.37 13.38 9.18
C PHE A 67 -3.85 11.96 9.51
N LEU A 68 -4.84 11.80 10.40
CA LEU A 68 -5.43 10.49 10.71
C LEU A 68 -6.15 9.90 9.49
N ILE A 69 -6.94 10.69 8.77
CA ILE A 69 -7.62 10.25 7.57
C ILE A 69 -6.59 9.84 6.51
N VAL A 70 -5.57 10.69 6.24
CA VAL A 70 -4.52 10.38 5.26
C VAL A 70 -3.72 9.14 5.66
N SER A 71 -3.51 8.88 6.95
CA SER A 71 -2.80 7.69 7.41
C SER A 71 -3.51 6.38 7.05
N MET A 72 -4.84 6.39 6.86
CA MET A 72 -5.58 5.21 6.40
C MET A 72 -5.07 4.69 5.05
N THR A 73 -4.48 5.56 4.22
CA THR A 73 -3.84 5.15 2.96
C THR A 73 -2.71 4.13 3.21
N LEU A 74 -1.99 4.24 4.32
CA LEU A 74 -0.92 3.29 4.68
C LEU A 74 -1.50 1.89 4.91
N LEU A 75 -2.63 1.79 5.65
CA LEU A 75 -3.32 0.53 5.89
C LEU A 75 -3.85 -0.08 4.59
N PHE A 76 -4.55 0.71 3.80
CA PHE A 76 -5.14 0.22 2.56
C PHE A 76 -4.07 -0.24 1.57
N ASN A 77 -2.94 0.45 1.49
CA ASN A 77 -1.82 0.03 0.66
C ASN A 77 -1.14 -1.25 1.18
N ALA A 78 -1.07 -1.43 2.50
CA ALA A 78 -0.52 -2.65 3.10
C ALA A 78 -1.41 -3.88 2.80
N ILE A 79 -2.74 -3.70 2.82
CA ILE A 79 -3.71 -4.77 2.60
C ILE A 79 -3.86 -5.07 1.10
N GLY A 80 -3.70 -4.08 0.23
CA GLY A 80 -4.14 -4.12 -1.17
C GLY A 80 -3.49 -5.17 -2.06
N MET A 81 -2.29 -5.65 -1.74
CA MET A 81 -1.57 -6.70 -2.48
C MET A 81 -1.51 -6.49 -4.01
N ASP A 82 -1.53 -5.26 -4.50
CA ASP A 82 -1.45 -4.94 -5.93
C ASP A 82 -0.25 -5.61 -6.63
N TRP A 83 0.84 -5.76 -5.89
CA TRP A 83 2.04 -6.44 -6.37
C TRP A 83 1.79 -7.91 -6.74
N LEU A 84 0.88 -8.61 -6.05
CA LEU A 84 0.50 -9.98 -6.39
C LEU A 84 -0.22 -10.04 -7.74
N TYR A 85 -1.21 -9.18 -7.96
CA TYR A 85 -1.93 -9.14 -9.23
C TYR A 85 -1.02 -8.78 -10.41
N LYS A 86 -0.05 -7.88 -10.18
CA LYS A 86 0.99 -7.56 -11.18
C LYS A 86 1.89 -8.75 -11.47
N ALA A 87 2.29 -9.52 -10.44
CA ALA A 87 3.07 -10.74 -10.59
C ALA A 87 2.33 -11.82 -11.39
N LEU A 88 1.01 -11.89 -11.23
CA LEU A 88 0.12 -12.80 -11.95
C LEU A 88 -0.36 -12.25 -13.31
N GLU A 89 0.17 -11.09 -13.73
CA GLU A 89 -0.17 -10.41 -15.00
C GLU A 89 -1.67 -10.07 -15.14
N LYS A 90 -2.37 -9.90 -14.02
CA LYS A 90 -3.80 -9.53 -13.97
C LYS A 90 -4.03 -8.01 -14.07
N TYR A 91 -3.33 -7.36 -15.00
CA TYR A 91 -3.37 -5.90 -15.16
C TYR A 91 -4.76 -5.37 -15.49
N THR A 92 -5.50 -6.06 -16.37
CA THR A 92 -6.86 -5.66 -16.73
C THR A 92 -7.76 -5.56 -15.51
N TYR A 93 -7.68 -6.54 -14.59
CA TYR A 93 -8.47 -6.56 -13.37
C TYR A 93 -8.16 -5.34 -12.46
N ILE A 94 -6.89 -5.14 -12.12
CA ILE A 94 -6.50 -4.03 -11.23
C ILE A 94 -6.77 -2.66 -11.84
N THR A 95 -6.60 -2.52 -13.16
CA THR A 95 -6.86 -1.28 -13.88
C THR A 95 -8.35 -0.96 -13.90
N MET A 96 -9.21 -1.91 -14.25
CA MET A 96 -10.66 -1.73 -14.28
C MET A 96 -11.21 -1.41 -12.89
N THR A 97 -10.77 -2.14 -11.86
CA THR A 97 -11.16 -1.87 -10.47
C THR A 97 -10.74 -0.47 -10.03
N SER A 98 -9.50 -0.08 -10.34
CA SER A 98 -8.98 1.25 -10.00
C SER A 98 -9.74 2.37 -10.72
N ILE A 99 -10.05 2.21 -12.01
CA ILE A 99 -10.82 3.19 -12.79
C ILE A 99 -12.24 3.33 -12.21
N LEU A 100 -12.89 2.20 -11.89
CA LEU A 100 -14.23 2.21 -11.31
C LEU A 100 -14.29 3.03 -10.02
N PHE A 101 -13.38 2.78 -9.07
CA PHE A 101 -13.37 3.52 -7.81
C PHE A 101 -13.00 4.99 -7.98
N LYS A 102 -12.11 5.33 -8.92
CA LYS A 102 -11.81 6.73 -9.25
C LYS A 102 -13.03 7.44 -9.84
N PHE A 103 -13.79 6.74 -10.68
CA PHE A 103 -15.01 7.32 -11.26
C PHE A 103 -16.09 7.53 -10.21
N VAL A 104 -16.30 6.58 -9.30
CA VAL A 104 -17.21 6.72 -8.15
C VAL A 104 -16.79 7.90 -7.26
N ALA A 105 -15.49 8.02 -6.97
CA ALA A 105 -14.98 9.15 -6.18
C ALA A 105 -15.16 10.49 -6.86
N LEU A 106 -15.00 10.55 -8.19
CA LEU A 106 -15.26 11.76 -8.97
C LEU A 106 -16.72 12.22 -8.83
N ILE A 107 -17.66 11.29 -8.98
CA ILE A 107 -19.10 11.58 -8.78
C ILE A 107 -19.35 12.06 -7.35
N ALA A 108 -18.77 11.37 -6.35
CA ALA A 108 -18.90 11.74 -4.95
C ALA A 108 -18.32 13.13 -4.66
N MET A 109 -17.21 13.52 -5.29
CA MET A 109 -16.66 14.88 -5.16
C MET A 109 -17.65 15.94 -5.65
N PHE A 110 -18.24 15.76 -6.82
CA PHE A 110 -19.21 16.72 -7.35
C PHE A 110 -20.52 16.77 -6.54
N ALA A 111 -20.92 15.65 -5.97
CA ALA A 111 -22.17 15.56 -5.21
C ALA A 111 -22.06 16.08 -3.77
N LEU A 112 -20.88 15.99 -3.15
CA LEU A 112 -20.73 16.22 -1.72
C LEU A 112 -19.87 17.43 -1.34
N ILE A 113 -19.02 17.93 -2.26
CA ILE A 113 -18.12 19.04 -1.96
C ILE A 113 -18.68 20.32 -2.56
N HIS A 114 -19.16 21.23 -1.70
CA HIS A 114 -19.75 22.48 -2.10
C HIS A 114 -19.10 23.71 -1.45
N GLN A 115 -18.39 23.51 -0.34
CA GLN A 115 -17.82 24.59 0.47
C GLN A 115 -16.33 24.38 0.73
N LYS A 116 -15.61 25.47 1.00
CA LYS A 116 -14.18 25.42 1.37
C LYS A 116 -13.93 24.69 2.69
N SER A 117 -14.92 24.62 3.57
CA SER A 117 -14.89 23.88 4.84
C SER A 117 -14.84 22.35 4.65
N ASP A 118 -15.19 21.86 3.46
CA ASP A 118 -15.33 20.42 3.19
C ASP A 118 -13.98 19.74 2.84
N TYR A 119 -12.84 20.40 3.18
CA TYR A 119 -11.50 19.88 2.86
C TYR A 119 -11.19 18.50 3.50
N VAL A 120 -11.76 18.23 4.67
CA VAL A 120 -11.63 16.92 5.34
C VAL A 120 -12.38 15.85 4.55
N LEU A 121 -13.60 16.18 4.09
CA LEU A 121 -14.40 15.30 3.24
C LEU A 121 -13.71 15.05 1.89
N TYR A 122 -13.11 16.09 1.29
CA TYR A 122 -12.28 15.97 0.10
C TYR A 122 -11.11 15.01 0.32
N GLY A 123 -10.41 15.13 1.46
CA GLY A 123 -9.35 14.20 1.86
C GLY A 123 -9.84 12.75 1.94
N GLY A 124 -11.00 12.51 2.56
CA GLY A 124 -11.63 11.20 2.66
C GLY A 124 -11.98 10.60 1.29
N ILE A 125 -12.61 11.37 0.42
CA ILE A 125 -12.98 10.93 -0.94
C ILE A 125 -11.72 10.65 -1.78
N SER A 126 -10.68 11.47 -1.64
CA SER A 126 -9.40 11.26 -2.34
C SER A 126 -8.73 9.94 -1.93
N ILE A 127 -8.82 9.58 -0.65
CA ILE A 127 -8.31 8.31 -0.14
C ILE A 127 -9.15 7.14 -0.67
N LEU A 128 -10.48 7.28 -0.69
CA LEU A 128 -11.35 6.28 -1.31
C LEU A 128 -11.00 6.10 -2.80
N ALA A 129 -10.78 7.18 -3.53
CA ALA A 129 -10.36 7.12 -4.94
C ALA A 129 -9.07 6.34 -5.17
N SER A 130 -8.11 6.50 -4.26
CA SER A 130 -6.78 5.90 -4.39
C SER A 130 -6.65 4.51 -3.78
N SER A 131 -7.47 4.20 -2.80
CA SER A 131 -7.25 3.03 -1.92
C SER A 131 -8.43 2.06 -1.82
N ALA A 132 -9.63 2.41 -2.27
CA ALA A 132 -10.78 1.52 -2.19
C ALA A 132 -10.58 0.25 -3.04
N SER A 133 -9.90 0.35 -4.18
CA SER A 133 -9.51 -0.81 -4.99
C SER A 133 -8.66 -1.82 -4.21
N ASN A 134 -7.83 -1.34 -3.27
CA ASN A 134 -6.97 -2.19 -2.46
C ASN A 134 -7.78 -3.10 -1.52
N VAL A 135 -8.84 -2.57 -0.93
CA VAL A 135 -9.76 -3.35 -0.08
C VAL A 135 -10.46 -4.41 -0.93
N PHE A 136 -10.91 -4.03 -2.11
CA PHE A 136 -11.57 -4.96 -3.03
C PHE A 136 -10.63 -6.06 -3.52
N ASN A 137 -9.38 -5.71 -3.81
CA ASN A 137 -8.32 -6.64 -4.18
C ASN A 137 -8.05 -7.66 -3.06
N PHE A 138 -8.02 -7.21 -1.79
CA PHE A 138 -7.86 -8.10 -0.65
C PHE A 138 -8.95 -9.16 -0.55
N PHE A 139 -10.22 -8.77 -0.72
CA PHE A 139 -11.33 -9.73 -0.71
C PHE A 139 -11.29 -10.68 -1.91
N HIS A 140 -10.73 -10.28 -3.03
CA HIS A 140 -10.66 -11.12 -4.23
C HIS A 140 -9.41 -12.02 -4.27
N VAL A 141 -8.45 -11.81 -3.39
CA VAL A 141 -7.16 -12.53 -3.38
C VAL A 141 -7.32 -14.03 -3.16
N HIS A 142 -8.36 -14.46 -2.43
CA HIS A 142 -8.65 -15.88 -2.15
C HIS A 142 -8.86 -16.72 -3.42
N LYS A 143 -9.11 -16.09 -4.55
CA LYS A 143 -9.23 -16.77 -5.85
C LYS A 143 -7.88 -17.28 -6.38
N TYR A 144 -6.78 -16.65 -5.96
CA TYR A 144 -5.43 -16.91 -6.46
C TYR A 144 -4.53 -17.63 -5.46
N ILE A 145 -4.77 -17.40 -4.17
CA ILE A 145 -4.00 -18.00 -3.09
C ILE A 145 -4.92 -18.56 -2.00
N SER A 146 -4.45 -19.58 -1.29
CA SER A 146 -5.13 -20.08 -0.10
C SER A 146 -4.86 -19.16 1.09
N LEU A 147 -5.89 -18.78 1.83
CA LEU A 147 -5.74 -18.05 3.09
C LEU A 147 -5.34 -18.98 4.26
N LYS A 148 -5.37 -20.30 4.05
CA LYS A 148 -4.95 -21.26 5.08
C LYS A 148 -3.42 -21.26 5.20
N PRO A 149 -2.87 -21.34 6.42
CA PRO A 149 -1.42 -21.39 6.62
C PRO A 149 -0.83 -22.65 5.97
N VAL A 150 0.22 -22.45 5.16
CA VAL A 150 0.88 -23.53 4.42
C VAL A 150 2.02 -24.14 5.23
N GLY A 151 2.53 -23.41 6.26
CA GLY A 151 3.68 -23.84 7.08
C GLY A 151 5.03 -23.66 6.38
N ASN A 152 6.12 -24.01 7.12
CA ASN A 152 7.50 -23.90 6.65
C ASN A 152 7.91 -22.51 6.12
N TYR A 153 7.48 -21.44 6.83
CA TYR A 153 7.82 -20.07 6.47
C TYR A 153 9.29 -19.76 6.69
N ASN A 154 9.91 -19.07 5.73
CA ASN A 154 11.29 -18.62 5.80
C ASN A 154 11.39 -17.12 5.49
N PHE A 155 11.14 -16.30 6.49
CA PHE A 155 11.18 -14.84 6.36
C PHE A 155 12.59 -14.31 6.03
N LYS A 156 13.64 -15.00 6.51
CA LYS A 156 15.03 -14.55 6.36
C LYS A 156 15.46 -14.40 4.89
N LYS A 157 14.94 -15.25 4.00
CA LYS A 157 15.28 -15.20 2.57
C LYS A 157 14.86 -13.89 1.89
N HIS A 158 13.84 -13.20 2.44
CA HIS A 158 13.30 -11.98 1.87
C HIS A 158 14.04 -10.72 2.31
N PHE A 159 14.63 -10.69 3.53
CA PHE A 159 15.19 -9.47 4.11
C PHE A 159 16.29 -8.83 3.27
N LYS A 160 17.25 -9.62 2.77
CA LYS A 160 18.34 -9.11 1.94
C LYS A 160 17.83 -8.45 0.66
N ALA A 161 16.88 -9.10 0.00
CA ALA A 161 16.30 -8.57 -1.23
C ALA A 161 15.43 -7.33 -0.96
N ILE A 162 14.57 -7.36 0.05
CA ILE A 162 13.76 -6.22 0.47
C ILE A 162 14.64 -5.00 0.79
N ALA A 163 15.76 -5.18 1.52
CA ALA A 163 16.68 -4.10 1.83
C ALA A 163 17.28 -3.45 0.58
N VAL A 164 17.63 -4.25 -0.43
CA VAL A 164 18.13 -3.73 -1.72
C VAL A 164 17.05 -2.93 -2.45
N PHE A 165 15.83 -3.46 -2.56
CA PHE A 165 14.75 -2.74 -3.21
C PHE A 165 14.30 -1.50 -2.43
N PHE A 166 14.40 -1.51 -1.11
CA PHE A 166 14.17 -0.34 -0.28
C PHE A 166 15.22 0.75 -0.56
N ALA A 167 16.51 0.40 -0.60
CA ALA A 167 17.56 1.34 -0.95
C ALA A 167 17.36 1.95 -2.34
N MET A 168 16.95 1.15 -3.33
CA MET A 168 16.58 1.65 -4.66
C MET A 168 15.39 2.62 -4.61
N SER A 169 14.35 2.30 -3.85
CA SER A 169 13.18 3.16 -3.68
C SER A 169 13.54 4.48 -3.00
N CYS A 170 14.41 4.44 -1.98
CA CYS A 170 14.94 5.65 -1.34
C CYS A 170 15.74 6.52 -2.33
N ALA A 171 16.63 5.92 -3.09
CA ALA A 171 17.44 6.63 -4.09
C ALA A 171 16.55 7.31 -5.15
N THR A 172 15.55 6.58 -5.67
CA THR A 172 14.57 7.12 -6.63
C THR A 172 13.78 8.28 -6.03
N THR A 173 13.31 8.12 -4.78
CA THR A 173 12.54 9.17 -4.09
C THR A 173 13.38 10.43 -3.87
N VAL A 174 14.62 10.28 -3.41
CA VAL A 174 15.55 11.40 -3.22
C VAL A 174 15.79 12.10 -4.55
N TYR A 175 16.08 11.35 -5.62
CA TYR A 175 16.32 11.92 -6.96
C TYR A 175 15.10 12.71 -7.45
N THR A 176 13.89 12.13 -7.37
CA THR A 176 12.67 12.79 -7.84
C THR A 176 12.33 14.05 -7.05
N HIS A 177 12.58 14.04 -5.73
CA HIS A 177 12.33 15.23 -4.90
C HIS A 177 13.38 16.32 -5.08
N LEU A 178 14.65 15.96 -5.35
CA LEU A 178 15.68 16.94 -5.66
C LEU A 178 15.36 17.68 -6.98
N ASP A 179 14.89 16.95 -7.99
CA ASP A 179 14.48 17.53 -9.27
C ASP A 179 13.31 18.54 -9.13
N THR A 180 12.44 18.32 -8.13
CA THR A 180 11.30 19.22 -7.87
C THR A 180 11.72 20.51 -7.12
N VAL A 181 12.86 20.50 -6.43
CA VAL A 181 13.36 21.63 -5.62
C VAL A 181 14.32 22.52 -6.43
N MET A 182 14.95 21.99 -7.46
CA MET A 182 15.80 22.73 -8.39
C MET A 182 14.97 23.42 -9.49
#